data_b25d8b3bf0c957abfab3f52cff67aa4b
#
_entry.id   b25d8b3bf0c957abfab3f52cff67aa4b
#
_cell.length_a   1.000
_cell.length_b   1.000
_cell.length_c   1.000
_cell.angle_alpha   90.00
_cell.angle_beta   90.00
_cell.angle_gamma   90.00
#
_symmetry.space_group_name_H-M   'P 1'
#
loop_
_entity.id
_entity.type
_entity.pdbx_description
1 polymer ?
#
loop_
_entity_poly.entity_id
_entity_poly.type
_entity_poly.pdbx_seq_one_letter_code
_entity_poly.pdbx_strand_id
1 'polypeptide(L)'
;MSTYYIIMICMAVMAVIVFAALFFFKAGYGYLSTSNWGPKISNKTAWVLMECPAFLLMLYYTLEFAASGVDTGNSKTVLFIMAGLYLLHYFQRSFIFPLMMRGKSTMPIAIMLMGLVFNTLNAYLIGGWLYGEAPAGMYGTNWLWSPQFIIGLTLYFTG
;
A
#
# COMPACT_ATOMS: atom_id res chain seq x y z
N MET A 1 5.82 9.06 -22.46
CA MET A 1 5.04 8.52 -21.31
C MET A 1 5.91 8.71 -20.08
N SER A 2 5.41 9.32 -19.01
CA SER A 2 6.24 9.52 -17.81
C SER A 2 6.55 8.18 -17.13
N THR A 3 7.67 8.12 -16.39
CA THR A 3 8.08 6.93 -15.61
C THR A 3 6.96 6.45 -14.68
N TYR A 4 6.18 7.37 -14.13
CA TYR A 4 5.01 7.07 -13.29
C TYR A 4 4.02 6.14 -14.00
N TYR A 5 3.57 6.50 -15.21
CA TYR A 5 2.60 5.69 -15.96
C TYR A 5 3.16 4.36 -16.43
N ILE A 6 4.47 4.28 -16.71
CA ILE A 6 5.12 3.01 -17.02
C ILE A 6 5.05 2.06 -15.80
N ILE A 7 5.40 2.55 -14.61
CA ILE A 7 5.34 1.76 -13.37
C ILE A 7 3.89 1.33 -13.08
N MET A 8 2.92 2.23 -13.25
CA MET A 8 1.50 1.93 -13.05
C MET A 8 1.03 0.79 -13.97
N ILE A 9 1.36 0.85 -15.25
CA ILE A 9 1.00 -0.20 -16.23
C ILE A 9 1.70 -1.52 -15.88
N CYS A 10 3.00 -1.48 -15.54
CA CYS A 10 3.74 -2.67 -15.12
C CYS A 10 3.11 -3.33 -13.88
N MET A 11 2.72 -2.53 -12.89
CA MET A 11 2.01 -3.02 -11.70
C MET A 11 0.67 -3.65 -12.05
N ALA A 12 -0.13 -3.03 -12.93
CA ALA A 12 -1.41 -3.57 -13.35
C ALA A 12 -1.25 -4.90 -14.10
N VAL A 13 -0.29 -4.99 -15.02
CA VAL A 13 0.03 -6.22 -15.75
C VAL A 13 0.49 -7.31 -14.79
N MET A 14 1.40 -6.97 -13.84
CA MET A 14 1.87 -7.91 -12.84
C MET A 14 0.73 -8.41 -11.94
N ALA A 15 -0.21 -7.55 -11.55
CA ALA A 15 -1.38 -7.95 -10.77
C ALA A 15 -2.24 -8.99 -11.51
N VAL A 16 -2.47 -8.80 -12.81
CA VAL A 16 -3.20 -9.76 -13.65
C VAL A 16 -2.46 -11.10 -13.74
N ILE A 17 -1.13 -11.06 -13.95
CA ILE A 17 -0.30 -12.27 -14.04
C ILE A 17 -0.33 -13.03 -12.70
N VAL A 18 -0.13 -12.35 -11.58
CA VAL A 18 -0.18 -12.96 -10.25
C VAL A 18 -1.55 -13.54 -9.95
N PHE A 19 -2.62 -12.80 -10.27
CA PHE A 19 -3.99 -13.28 -10.11
C PHE A 19 -4.22 -14.59 -10.89
N ALA A 20 -3.83 -14.64 -12.15
CA ALA A 20 -3.93 -15.85 -12.97
C ALA A 20 -3.06 -16.99 -12.42
N ALA A 21 -1.83 -16.70 -11.99
CA ALA A 21 -0.91 -17.70 -11.44
C ALA A 21 -1.45 -18.34 -10.15
N LEU A 22 -2.21 -17.61 -9.31
CA LEU A 22 -2.78 -18.16 -8.08
C LEU A 22 -3.83 -19.25 -8.30
N PHE A 23 -4.39 -19.39 -9.51
CA PHE A 23 -5.24 -20.53 -9.85
C PHE A 23 -4.44 -21.84 -10.02
N PHE A 24 -3.15 -21.74 -10.35
CA PHE A 24 -2.29 -22.89 -10.65
C PHE A 24 -1.27 -23.16 -9.53
N PHE A 25 -0.86 -22.11 -8.79
CA PHE A 25 0.16 -22.21 -7.77
C PHE A 25 -0.39 -21.81 -6.40
N LYS A 26 -0.16 -22.66 -5.40
CA LYS A 26 -0.49 -22.34 -4.01
C LYS A 26 0.49 -21.31 -3.47
N ALA A 27 -0.04 -20.28 -2.80
CA ALA A 27 0.79 -19.29 -2.13
C ALA A 27 1.72 -19.96 -1.08
N GLY A 28 3.01 -19.62 -1.13
CA GLY A 28 4.05 -20.25 -0.30
C GLY A 28 4.10 -19.76 1.15
N TYR A 29 3.03 -19.13 1.68
CA TYR A 29 3.00 -18.55 3.02
C TYR A 29 1.68 -18.85 3.76
N GLY A 30 1.66 -18.55 5.07
CA GLY A 30 0.50 -18.78 5.91
C GLY A 30 0.28 -20.26 6.26
N TYR A 31 -0.97 -20.64 6.55
CA TYR A 31 -1.35 -22.00 6.94
C TYR A 31 -1.06 -23.05 5.85
N LEU A 32 -1.04 -22.65 4.59
CA LEU A 32 -0.77 -23.50 3.41
C LEU A 32 0.71 -23.49 2.98
N SER A 33 1.62 -22.98 3.81
CA SER A 33 3.04 -22.85 3.50
C SER A 33 3.66 -24.21 3.16
N THR A 34 4.03 -24.40 1.90
CA THR A 34 4.89 -25.50 1.45
C THR A 34 6.35 -25.10 1.55
N SER A 35 7.25 -26.04 1.88
CA SER A 35 8.55 -25.81 2.50
C SER A 35 9.69 -25.25 1.62
N ASN A 36 9.50 -24.97 0.33
CA ASN A 36 10.62 -24.85 -0.62
C ASN A 36 10.93 -23.43 -1.15
N TRP A 37 10.57 -22.38 -0.42
CA TRP A 37 10.80 -20.98 -0.83
C TRP A 37 12.08 -20.37 -0.25
N GLY A 38 13.09 -21.22 0.08
CA GLY A 38 14.39 -20.78 0.57
C GLY A 38 14.43 -20.38 2.06
N PRO A 39 15.43 -19.58 2.46
CA PRO A 39 15.63 -19.19 3.85
C PRO A 39 14.41 -18.47 4.45
N LYS A 40 14.18 -18.68 5.73
CA LYS A 40 13.01 -18.14 6.44
C LYS A 40 13.46 -17.22 7.58
N ILE A 41 12.67 -16.19 7.84
CA ILE A 41 12.81 -15.31 9.01
C ILE A 41 11.53 -15.33 9.86
N SER A 42 11.61 -14.75 11.05
CA SER A 42 10.42 -14.56 11.91
C SER A 42 9.30 -13.86 11.15
N ASN A 43 8.09 -14.41 11.24
CA ASN A 43 6.94 -13.85 10.56
C ASN A 43 6.64 -12.41 11.02
N LYS A 44 6.84 -12.11 12.31
CA LYS A 44 6.70 -10.73 12.82
C LYS A 44 7.65 -9.75 12.14
N THR A 45 8.93 -10.12 12.08
CA THR A 45 9.96 -9.30 11.42
C THR A 45 9.67 -9.13 9.94
N ALA A 46 9.27 -10.23 9.26
CA ALA A 46 8.91 -10.20 7.85
C ALA A 46 7.75 -9.21 7.58
N TRP A 47 6.70 -9.24 8.40
CA TRP A 47 5.56 -8.33 8.27
C TRP A 47 5.97 -6.86 8.45
N VAL A 48 6.76 -6.55 9.49
CA VAL A 48 7.26 -5.17 9.68
C VAL A 48 8.05 -4.70 8.46
N LEU A 49 9.02 -5.49 8.00
CA LEU A 49 9.88 -5.12 6.87
C LEU A 49 9.09 -4.99 5.55
N MET A 50 8.09 -5.83 5.35
CA MET A 50 7.28 -5.84 4.14
C MET A 50 6.31 -4.66 4.04
N GLU A 51 5.70 -4.27 5.17
CA GLU A 51 4.62 -3.26 5.20
C GLU A 51 5.13 -1.85 5.56
N CYS A 52 6.23 -1.75 6.33
CA CYS A 52 6.78 -0.47 6.78
C CYS A 52 7.12 0.52 5.65
N PRO A 53 7.64 0.10 4.47
CA PRO A 53 7.91 1.03 3.37
C PRO A 53 6.67 1.77 2.89
N ALA A 54 5.49 1.13 2.90
CA ALA A 54 4.25 1.80 2.51
C ALA A 54 3.90 2.94 3.46
N PHE A 55 4.04 2.72 4.77
CA PHE A 55 3.83 3.76 5.77
C PHE A 55 4.84 4.90 5.64
N LEU A 56 6.13 4.57 5.60
CA LEU A 56 7.21 5.58 5.60
C LEU A 56 7.20 6.43 4.33
N LEU A 57 6.99 5.83 3.18
CA LEU A 57 7.00 6.56 1.91
C LEU A 57 5.77 7.47 1.78
N MET A 58 4.58 7.02 2.20
CA MET A 58 3.40 7.88 2.23
C MET A 58 3.56 9.01 3.24
N LEU A 59 4.13 8.74 4.41
CA LEU A 59 4.44 9.78 5.41
C LEU A 59 5.41 10.82 4.82
N TYR A 60 6.45 10.37 4.15
CA TYR A 60 7.40 11.26 3.46
C TYR A 60 6.70 12.18 2.44
N TYR A 61 5.89 11.63 1.53
CA TYR A 61 5.13 12.44 0.57
C TYR A 61 4.19 13.43 1.24
N THR A 62 3.52 13.01 2.30
CA THR A 62 2.58 13.87 3.03
C THR A 62 3.29 15.04 3.71
N LEU A 63 4.43 14.78 4.35
CA LEU A 63 5.24 15.82 5.00
C LEU A 63 5.89 16.77 3.98
N GLU A 64 6.41 16.24 2.87
CA GLU A 64 6.96 17.04 1.79
C GLU A 64 5.91 17.97 1.19
N PHE A 65 4.73 17.46 0.89
CA PHE A 65 3.61 18.24 0.39
C PHE A 65 3.17 19.32 1.39
N ALA A 66 3.09 18.99 2.68
CA ALA A 66 2.75 19.95 3.73
C ALA A 66 3.78 21.08 3.84
N ALA A 67 5.07 20.79 3.66
CA ALA A 67 6.17 21.74 3.76
C ALA A 67 6.38 22.58 2.48
N SER A 68 6.10 22.02 1.30
CA SER A 68 6.39 22.64 0.00
C SER A 68 5.52 23.85 -0.33
N GLY A 69 4.35 23.98 0.29
CA GLY A 69 3.37 25.03 -0.05
C GLY A 69 2.76 24.91 -1.44
N VAL A 70 3.04 23.83 -2.16
CA VAL A 70 2.54 23.60 -3.54
C VAL A 70 1.01 23.58 -3.53
N ASP A 71 0.42 24.26 -4.51
CA ASP A 71 -1.01 24.18 -4.81
C ASP A 71 -1.23 23.26 -6.01
N THR A 72 -1.85 22.11 -5.77
CA THR A 72 -2.23 21.15 -6.81
C THR A 72 -3.59 21.46 -7.45
N GLY A 73 -4.26 22.53 -7.03
CA GLY A 73 -5.65 22.81 -7.40
C GLY A 73 -6.67 21.86 -6.76
N ASN A 74 -6.25 21.00 -5.84
CA ASN A 74 -7.09 20.08 -5.09
C ASN A 74 -7.20 20.52 -3.63
N SER A 75 -8.29 20.15 -2.94
CA SER A 75 -8.48 20.47 -1.53
C SER A 75 -7.42 19.78 -0.65
N LYS A 76 -6.55 20.55 -0.01
CA LYS A 76 -5.55 20.04 0.93
C LYS A 76 -6.17 19.16 2.03
N THR A 77 -7.34 19.57 2.54
CA THR A 77 -8.07 18.80 3.56
C THR A 77 -8.43 17.40 3.05
N VAL A 78 -8.95 17.30 1.83
CA VAL A 78 -9.31 16.00 1.23
C VAL A 78 -8.08 15.13 1.02
N LEU A 79 -7.00 15.70 0.48
CA LEU A 79 -5.73 14.98 0.28
C LEU A 79 -5.17 14.45 1.61
N PHE A 80 -5.17 15.26 2.68
CA PHE A 80 -4.72 14.83 4.00
C PHE A 80 -5.64 13.78 4.64
N ILE A 81 -6.95 13.83 4.43
CA ILE A 81 -7.87 12.79 4.90
C ILE A 81 -7.55 11.46 4.19
N MET A 82 -7.39 11.46 2.86
CA MET A 82 -7.08 10.25 2.09
C MET A 82 -5.71 9.67 2.49
N ALA A 83 -4.68 10.51 2.61
CA ALA A 83 -3.38 10.08 3.09
C ALA A 83 -3.43 9.59 4.55
N GLY A 84 -4.22 10.23 5.40
CA GLY A 84 -4.42 9.83 6.81
C GLY A 84 -5.04 8.44 6.93
N LEU A 85 -6.05 8.12 6.11
CA LEU A 85 -6.64 6.78 6.06
C LEU A 85 -5.59 5.74 5.62
N TYR A 86 -4.80 6.04 4.58
CA TYR A 86 -3.72 5.17 4.14
C TYR A 86 -2.67 4.95 5.24
N LEU A 87 -2.22 6.02 5.88
CA LEU A 87 -1.25 5.97 6.98
C LEU A 87 -1.78 5.18 8.18
N LEU A 88 -3.05 5.36 8.55
CA LEU A 88 -3.69 4.61 9.63
C LEU A 88 -3.72 3.11 9.34
N HIS A 89 -4.09 2.74 8.11
CA HIS A 89 -4.09 1.34 7.67
C HIS A 89 -2.69 0.71 7.77
N TYR A 90 -1.69 1.35 7.18
CA TYR A 90 -0.34 0.80 7.17
C TYR A 90 0.36 0.90 8.53
N PHE A 91 0.01 1.88 9.37
CA PHE A 91 0.47 1.89 10.77
C PHE A 91 -0.02 0.65 11.52
N GLN A 92 -1.30 0.35 11.41
CA GLN A 92 -1.88 -0.86 12.00
C GLN A 92 -1.22 -2.14 11.46
N ARG A 93 -1.04 -2.26 10.14
CA ARG A 93 -0.45 -3.44 9.51
C ARG A 93 1.05 -3.61 9.80
N SER A 94 1.82 -2.50 9.81
CA SER A 94 3.27 -2.55 9.98
C SER A 94 3.70 -2.74 11.42
N PHE A 95 2.97 -2.15 12.36
CA PHE A 95 3.43 -2.09 13.75
C PHE A 95 2.50 -2.82 14.72
N ILE A 96 1.17 -2.59 14.65
CA ILE A 96 0.24 -3.19 15.61
C ILE A 96 0.02 -4.67 15.30
N PHE A 97 -0.32 -5.02 14.07
CA PHE A 97 -0.61 -6.40 13.68
C PHE A 97 0.53 -7.38 13.98
N PRO A 98 1.81 -7.10 13.65
CA PRO A 98 2.91 -7.99 13.99
C PRO A 98 3.10 -8.19 15.49
N LEU A 99 2.81 -7.18 16.32
CA LEU A 99 2.85 -7.29 17.78
C LEU A 99 1.76 -8.22 18.31
N MET A 100 0.57 -8.21 17.69
CA MET A 100 -0.55 -9.06 18.07
C MET A 100 -0.40 -10.53 17.61
N MET A 101 0.46 -10.81 16.65
CA MET A 101 0.70 -12.17 16.15
C MET A 101 1.21 -13.07 17.29
N ARG A 102 0.58 -14.23 17.43
CA ARG A 102 0.98 -15.27 18.41
C ARG A 102 1.73 -16.39 17.71
N GLY A 103 2.63 -17.05 18.45
CA GLY A 103 3.39 -18.20 17.95
C GLY A 103 4.73 -17.82 17.30
N LYS A 104 5.46 -18.85 16.86
CA LYS A 104 6.82 -18.76 16.28
C LYS A 104 6.81 -19.10 14.78
N SER A 105 5.79 -18.68 14.06
CA SER A 105 5.71 -18.90 12.60
C SER A 105 6.81 -18.15 11.85
N THR A 106 7.20 -18.67 10.70
CA THR A 106 8.24 -18.11 9.85
C THR A 106 7.72 -17.83 8.45
N MET A 107 8.31 -16.87 7.76
CA MET A 107 8.02 -16.49 6.38
C MET A 107 9.29 -16.61 5.53
N PRO A 108 9.21 -17.16 4.29
CA PRO A 108 10.33 -17.13 3.35
C PRO A 108 10.76 -15.69 3.04
N ILE A 109 12.06 -15.45 3.01
CA ILE A 109 12.64 -14.13 2.68
C ILE A 109 12.20 -13.67 1.29
N ALA A 110 12.09 -14.59 0.33
CA ALA A 110 11.61 -14.26 -1.01
C ALA A 110 10.20 -13.63 -0.99
N ILE A 111 9.28 -14.19 -0.21
CA ILE A 111 7.91 -13.65 -0.05
C ILE A 111 7.95 -12.26 0.59
N MET A 112 8.76 -12.09 1.65
CA MET A 112 8.94 -10.80 2.30
C MET A 112 9.48 -9.74 1.32
N LEU A 113 10.49 -10.09 0.50
CA LEU A 113 11.06 -9.16 -0.50
C LEU A 113 10.04 -8.80 -1.59
N MET A 114 9.24 -9.76 -2.06
CA MET A 114 8.16 -9.48 -3.01
C MET A 114 7.15 -8.48 -2.43
N GLY A 115 6.73 -8.68 -1.19
CA GLY A 115 5.82 -7.75 -0.51
C GLY A 115 6.44 -6.38 -0.26
N LEU A 116 7.73 -6.32 0.11
CA LEU A 116 8.47 -5.06 0.27
C LEU A 116 8.49 -4.25 -1.03
N VAL A 117 8.85 -4.88 -2.16
CA VAL A 117 8.84 -4.23 -3.49
C VAL A 117 7.44 -3.77 -3.85
N PHE A 118 6.43 -4.63 -3.69
CA PHE A 118 5.05 -4.30 -3.98
C PHE A 118 4.57 -3.09 -3.16
N ASN A 119 4.77 -3.10 -1.84
CA ASN A 119 4.32 -2.03 -0.96
C ASN A 119 5.06 -0.71 -1.21
N THR A 120 6.34 -0.75 -1.59
CA THR A 120 7.09 0.43 -2.00
C THR A 120 6.52 1.05 -3.28
N LEU A 121 6.28 0.23 -4.31
CA LEU A 121 5.68 0.70 -5.56
C LEU A 121 4.24 1.18 -5.38
N ASN A 122 3.46 0.51 -4.53
CA ASN A 122 2.10 0.91 -4.20
C ASN A 122 2.06 2.30 -3.55
N ALA A 123 2.90 2.54 -2.54
CA ALA A 123 2.99 3.85 -1.90
C ALA A 123 3.51 4.94 -2.85
N TYR A 124 4.48 4.62 -3.72
CA TYR A 124 4.95 5.52 -4.75
C TYR A 124 3.82 5.94 -5.70
N LEU A 125 3.02 4.98 -6.16
CA LEU A 125 1.91 5.27 -7.09
C LEU A 125 0.78 6.06 -6.41
N ILE A 126 0.40 5.69 -5.19
CA ILE A 126 -0.69 6.39 -4.49
C ILE A 126 -0.24 7.80 -4.04
N GLY A 127 0.94 7.94 -3.47
CA GLY A 127 1.48 9.23 -3.06
C GLY A 127 1.75 10.14 -4.25
N GLY A 128 2.35 9.60 -5.32
CA GLY A 128 2.56 10.31 -6.58
C GLY A 128 1.25 10.76 -7.23
N TRP A 129 0.20 9.95 -7.18
CA TRP A 129 -1.13 10.34 -7.63
C TRP A 129 -1.68 11.49 -6.81
N LEU A 130 -1.77 11.33 -5.50
CA LEU A 130 -2.41 12.32 -4.61
C LEU A 130 -1.75 13.70 -4.69
N TYR A 131 -0.42 13.74 -4.75
CA TYR A 131 0.33 14.98 -4.61
C TYR A 131 0.96 15.50 -5.92
N GLY A 132 0.91 14.72 -7.00
CA GLY A 132 1.55 15.11 -8.27
C GLY A 132 0.68 14.95 -9.51
N GLU A 133 0.12 13.77 -9.74
CA GLU A 133 -0.49 13.41 -11.02
C GLU A 133 -2.02 13.63 -11.07
N ALA A 134 -2.69 13.78 -9.92
CA ALA A 134 -4.13 13.96 -9.87
C ALA A 134 -4.53 15.30 -10.54
N PRO A 135 -5.50 15.30 -11.48
CA PRO A 135 -5.96 16.51 -12.12
C PRO A 135 -6.44 17.56 -11.12
N ALA A 136 -6.15 18.83 -11.39
CA ALA A 136 -6.64 19.94 -10.59
C ALA A 136 -8.18 19.93 -10.51
N GLY A 137 -8.72 20.14 -9.31
CA GLY A 137 -10.17 20.13 -9.05
C GLY A 137 -10.81 18.73 -8.91
N MET A 138 -10.06 17.66 -9.12
CA MET A 138 -10.57 16.29 -8.97
C MET A 138 -11.01 16.00 -7.52
N TYR A 139 -10.20 16.42 -6.56
CA TYR A 139 -10.43 16.21 -5.13
C TYR A 139 -10.87 17.50 -4.43
N GLY A 140 -12.02 18.03 -4.83
CA GLY A 140 -12.71 19.11 -4.11
C GLY A 140 -13.33 18.63 -2.79
N THR A 141 -13.79 19.55 -1.92
CA THR A 141 -14.44 19.19 -0.66
C THR A 141 -15.68 18.31 -0.83
N ASN A 142 -16.37 18.43 -1.97
CA ASN A 142 -17.51 17.58 -2.32
C ASN A 142 -17.13 16.12 -2.57
N TRP A 143 -15.85 15.82 -2.81
CA TRP A 143 -15.37 14.44 -2.98
C TRP A 143 -15.67 13.54 -1.79
N LEU A 144 -15.63 14.08 -0.56
CA LEU A 144 -15.94 13.33 0.66
C LEU A 144 -17.41 12.85 0.74
N TRP A 145 -18.29 13.44 -0.06
CA TRP A 145 -19.70 13.04 -0.18
C TRP A 145 -19.98 12.22 -1.43
N SER A 146 -18.94 11.93 -2.23
CA SER A 146 -19.09 11.11 -3.43
C SER A 146 -19.43 9.66 -3.08
N PRO A 147 -20.23 8.97 -3.89
CA PRO A 147 -20.49 7.54 -3.68
C PRO A 147 -19.22 6.70 -3.64
N GLN A 148 -18.20 7.06 -4.44
CA GLN A 148 -16.91 6.37 -4.48
C GLN A 148 -16.20 6.46 -3.13
N PHE A 149 -16.14 7.64 -2.52
CA PHE A 149 -15.51 7.83 -1.22
C PHE A 149 -16.27 7.09 -0.12
N ILE A 150 -17.61 7.22 -0.08
CA ILE A 150 -18.46 6.61 0.94
C ILE A 150 -18.39 5.09 0.88
N ILE A 151 -18.50 4.51 -0.31
CA ILE A 151 -18.37 3.06 -0.50
C ILE A 151 -16.97 2.59 -0.10
N GLY A 152 -15.92 3.29 -0.58
CA GLY A 152 -14.54 2.97 -0.24
C GLY A 152 -14.27 3.04 1.27
N LEU A 153 -14.79 4.06 1.95
CA LEU A 153 -14.65 4.22 3.40
C LEU A 153 -15.39 3.10 4.16
N THR A 154 -16.58 2.72 3.69
CA THR A 154 -17.34 1.60 4.26
C THR A 154 -16.55 0.30 4.13
N LEU A 155 -16.02 -0.01 2.95
CA LEU A 155 -15.19 -1.20 2.74
C LEU A 155 -13.91 -1.16 3.58
N TYR A 156 -13.30 -0.01 3.75
CA TYR A 156 -12.11 0.18 4.58
C TYR A 156 -12.35 -0.22 6.04
N PHE A 157 -13.51 0.09 6.61
CA PHE A 157 -13.82 -0.23 8.02
C PHE A 157 -14.46 -1.61 8.21
N THR A 158 -14.98 -2.24 7.17
CA THR A 158 -15.63 -3.57 7.25
C THR A 158 -14.72 -4.71 6.82
N GLY A 159 -13.65 -4.46 6.07
CA GLY A 159 -12.65 -5.44 5.59
C GLY A 159 -11.46 -5.52 6.49
#